data_884f065405366f48bea182a18d28c7ac
#
_entry.id   884f065405366f48bea182a18d28c7ac
#
_cell.length_a   1.000
_cell.length_b   1.000
_cell.length_c   1.000
_cell.angle_alpha   90.00
_cell.angle_beta   90.00
_cell.angle_gamma   90.00
#
_symmetry.space_group_name_H-M   'P 1'
#
loop_
_entity.id
_entity.type
_entity.pdbx_description
1 polymer ?
#
loop_
_entity_poly.entity_id
_entity_poly.type
_entity_poly.pdbx_seq_one_letter_code
_entity_poly.pdbx_strand_id
1 'polypeptide(L)'
;MSSNKPIKGPGRGGAAFRSGPMVENPGKMLKRLLAYIVKNYRIHIILVVIGIVVSVLANVQGTMFTKTLIDQYILPLLKSETPDFHPLAMAILRVACFYAIGVGCTYTYNRLMIYVSQGTLRNLRNEMFERMETLPVKYFDTHAHGDIMSIYTNDIDTLRQMISQSIPQLISSVITIVSVLVSMIILNVPLTIVTLFMVGVMLVASKNLAGLSGKYFMEQQKNLGIVNGYIEEMMEGQKVVKVFCHEEESLDKFNELNDLLFESANNANKFANVLMPTCAQIGNISYVLCAIVGGVLAVNGIGGFTLGGLASFLTFNKSFSQPINQVSQQFNSIVMALAGAKRIFDLLDEKPEVDEGYVTLVNVKEENGKLVESQKRTGRWAWKHYHKATGTTDYIELKGDIVLDGVDFGYRDDKIVLHDVRMYAKPGQKIAFVGSTGAGKTTITNLLNRFYDIQDGKIRYDGININKIKKGDLRRSMGIVLQDTNLFTTTVMENIRYGKLDATDEEVIAAARLANADGFIRRLPDGYQTMLRNNGANLSQGQRQLLAIARAAVADPPVLILDEATSSIDTRTEKLVQDGMDKLMEGRTTFAIAHRLSTVRNSDCIMVLEQGRVIERGSHDELIAQKGKYYQLYNG
;
A
#
# COMPACT_ATOMS: atom_id res chain seq x y z
N MET A 1 0.24 -0.29 50.82
CA MET A 1 -0.30 -1.34 49.92
C MET A 1 -1.52 -0.78 49.21
N SER A 2 -1.38 -0.31 47.99
CA SER A 2 -2.48 0.06 47.11
C SER A 2 -1.95 -0.17 45.67
N SER A 3 -2.54 -1.11 44.97
CA SER A 3 -2.14 -1.56 43.62
C SER A 3 -2.61 -0.52 42.58
N ASN A 4 -1.68 0.24 42.02
CA ASN A 4 -1.94 1.06 40.82
C ASN A 4 -1.87 0.17 39.58
N LYS A 5 -3.02 -0.11 38.97
CA LYS A 5 -3.09 -0.62 37.59
C LYS A 5 -2.88 0.55 36.63
N PRO A 6 -2.01 0.44 35.61
CA PRO A 6 -1.84 1.49 34.64
C PRO A 6 -3.05 1.60 33.72
N ILE A 7 -3.54 2.84 33.57
CA ILE A 7 -4.61 3.23 32.64
C ILE A 7 -4.05 3.11 31.20
N LYS A 8 -4.65 2.25 30.38
CA LYS A 8 -4.38 2.20 28.93
C LYS A 8 -5.00 3.42 28.26
N GLY A 9 -4.19 4.40 27.89
CA GLY A 9 -4.57 5.46 26.98
C GLY A 9 -4.68 4.93 25.53
N PRO A 10 -5.47 5.57 24.64
CA PRO A 10 -5.62 5.14 23.24
C PRO A 10 -4.35 5.51 22.46
N GLY A 11 -3.50 4.53 22.19
CA GLY A 11 -2.32 4.70 21.33
C GLY A 11 -2.74 4.97 19.88
N ARG A 12 -2.47 6.17 19.38
CA ARG A 12 -2.36 6.45 17.93
C ARG A 12 -1.08 5.77 17.43
N GLY A 13 -1.23 4.98 16.38
CA GLY A 13 -0.20 4.08 15.91
C GLY A 13 0.99 4.78 15.26
N GLY A 14 2.14 4.67 15.91
CA GLY A 14 3.40 4.66 15.18
C GLY A 14 3.47 3.41 14.32
N ALA A 15 4.02 3.52 13.12
CA ALA A 15 4.23 2.41 12.20
C ALA A 15 5.26 1.42 12.79
N ALA A 16 4.85 0.72 13.84
CA ALA A 16 5.52 -0.47 14.28
C ALA A 16 5.46 -1.45 13.11
N PHE A 17 6.60 -1.93 12.65
CA PHE A 17 6.70 -3.15 11.86
C PHE A 17 5.94 -4.25 12.64
N ARG A 18 4.63 -4.29 12.48
CA ARG A 18 3.84 -5.43 12.92
C ARG A 18 4.40 -6.59 12.11
N SER A 19 4.99 -7.55 12.81
CA SER A 19 5.10 -8.91 12.28
C SER A 19 3.73 -9.21 11.69
N GLY A 20 3.64 -9.19 10.37
CA GLY A 20 2.37 -9.36 9.67
C GLY A 20 1.73 -10.65 10.16
N PRO A 21 0.40 -10.76 10.19
CA PRO A 21 -0.28 -11.97 10.61
C PRO A 21 0.37 -13.14 9.88
N MET A 22 0.83 -14.13 10.64
CA MET A 22 1.36 -15.38 10.06
C MET A 22 0.34 -15.84 9.03
N VAL A 23 0.80 -16.00 7.78
CA VAL A 23 -0.09 -16.41 6.68
C VAL A 23 -0.66 -17.77 7.06
N GLU A 24 -1.96 -17.85 7.32
CA GLU A 24 -2.63 -19.09 7.75
C GLU A 24 -2.36 -20.28 6.81
N ASN A 25 -2.14 -20.01 5.51
CA ASN A 25 -1.86 -21.02 4.49
C ASN A 25 -0.79 -20.51 3.48
N PRO A 26 0.51 -20.52 3.85
CA PRO A 26 1.58 -20.02 2.97
C PRO A 26 1.64 -20.77 1.63
N GLY A 27 1.33 -22.06 1.61
CA GLY A 27 1.30 -22.86 0.37
C GLY A 27 0.20 -22.43 -0.61
N LYS A 28 -0.98 -22.05 -0.12
CA LYS A 28 -2.07 -21.55 -0.98
C LYS A 28 -1.70 -20.19 -1.58
N MET A 29 -1.09 -19.32 -0.80
CA MET A 29 -0.63 -18.00 -1.26
C MET A 29 0.48 -18.13 -2.30
N LEU A 30 1.49 -18.98 -2.04
CA LEU A 30 2.55 -19.27 -3.00
C LEU A 30 1.98 -19.81 -4.31
N LYS A 31 1.03 -20.76 -4.25
CA LYS A 31 0.36 -21.32 -5.43
C LYS A 31 -0.37 -20.24 -6.23
N ARG A 32 -1.09 -19.31 -5.57
CA ARG A 32 -1.79 -18.20 -6.22
C ARG A 32 -0.82 -17.28 -6.95
N LEU A 33 0.27 -16.92 -6.28
CA LEU A 33 1.30 -16.04 -6.87
C LEU A 33 2.01 -16.71 -8.04
N LEU A 34 2.42 -17.98 -7.89
CA LEU A 34 3.04 -18.73 -8.98
C LEU A 34 2.08 -18.88 -10.17
N ALA A 35 0.80 -19.15 -9.91
CA ALA A 35 -0.22 -19.21 -10.96
C ALA A 35 -0.35 -17.87 -11.71
N TYR A 36 -0.31 -16.73 -10.99
CA TYR A 36 -0.33 -15.40 -11.58
C TYR A 36 0.89 -15.16 -12.50
N ILE A 37 2.10 -15.50 -12.03
CA ILE A 37 3.34 -15.36 -12.79
C ILE A 37 3.33 -16.27 -14.03
N VAL A 38 2.98 -17.54 -13.85
CA VAL A 38 2.98 -18.53 -14.95
C VAL A 38 1.92 -18.19 -16.00
N LYS A 39 0.76 -17.68 -15.61
CA LYS A 39 -0.28 -17.25 -16.56
C LYS A 39 0.26 -16.22 -17.57
N ASN A 40 1.07 -15.27 -17.09
CA ASN A 40 1.56 -14.14 -17.89
C ASN A 40 2.92 -14.43 -18.58
N TYR A 41 3.77 -15.33 -17.99
CA TYR A 41 5.16 -15.52 -18.40
C TYR A 41 5.57 -17.00 -18.55
N ARG A 42 4.65 -17.88 -18.96
CA ARG A 42 4.84 -19.33 -19.01
C ARG A 42 6.12 -19.74 -19.76
N ILE A 43 6.34 -19.21 -20.97
CA ILE A 43 7.49 -19.56 -21.80
C ILE A 43 8.80 -19.12 -21.13
N HIS A 44 8.84 -17.91 -20.57
CA HIS A 44 10.02 -17.38 -19.91
C HIS A 44 10.41 -18.22 -18.68
N ILE A 45 9.44 -18.67 -17.89
CA ILE A 45 9.67 -19.53 -16.70
C ILE A 45 10.26 -20.88 -17.13
N ILE A 46 9.75 -21.50 -18.21
CA ILE A 46 10.28 -22.75 -18.74
C ILE A 46 11.75 -22.55 -19.16
N LEU A 47 12.06 -21.47 -19.90
CA LEU A 47 13.43 -21.17 -20.33
C LEU A 47 14.36 -20.91 -19.13
N VAL A 48 13.87 -20.25 -18.08
CA VAL A 48 14.62 -20.03 -16.83
C VAL A 48 14.95 -21.36 -16.18
N VAL A 49 13.99 -22.26 -16.01
CA VAL A 49 14.23 -23.58 -15.40
C VAL A 49 15.25 -24.38 -16.22
N ILE A 50 15.11 -24.43 -17.55
CA ILE A 50 16.07 -25.08 -18.42
C ILE A 50 17.47 -24.45 -18.27
N GLY A 51 17.56 -23.12 -18.27
CA GLY A 51 18.82 -22.40 -18.10
C GLY A 51 19.51 -22.72 -16.76
N ILE A 52 18.74 -22.80 -15.67
CA ILE A 52 19.25 -23.20 -14.35
C ILE A 52 19.78 -24.63 -14.37
N VAL A 53 19.01 -25.58 -14.93
CA VAL A 53 19.42 -27.00 -15.02
C VAL A 53 20.73 -27.13 -15.80
N VAL A 54 20.80 -26.52 -16.99
CA VAL A 54 22.01 -26.57 -17.83
C VAL A 54 23.22 -25.97 -17.14
N SER A 55 23.03 -24.81 -16.49
CA SER A 55 24.12 -24.14 -15.75
C SER A 55 24.65 -25.00 -14.59
N VAL A 56 23.75 -25.61 -13.78
CA VAL A 56 24.14 -26.47 -12.66
C VAL A 56 24.84 -27.72 -13.18
N LEU A 57 24.33 -28.37 -14.21
CA LEU A 57 24.97 -29.57 -14.79
C LEU A 57 26.35 -29.26 -15.40
N ALA A 58 26.52 -28.09 -16.03
CA ALA A 58 27.83 -27.66 -16.52
C ALA A 58 28.85 -27.52 -15.37
N ASN A 59 28.46 -26.95 -14.24
CA ASN A 59 29.33 -26.84 -13.07
C ASN A 59 29.67 -28.20 -12.46
N VAL A 60 28.70 -29.11 -12.34
CA VAL A 60 28.92 -30.47 -11.84
C VAL A 60 29.85 -31.25 -12.74
N GLN A 61 29.68 -31.17 -14.07
CA GLN A 61 30.59 -31.80 -15.04
C GLN A 61 32.02 -31.26 -14.94
N GLY A 62 32.20 -29.96 -14.72
CA GLY A 62 33.52 -29.38 -14.49
C GLY A 62 34.23 -29.97 -13.26
N THR A 63 33.50 -30.21 -12.18
CA THR A 63 34.04 -30.87 -10.98
C THR A 63 34.32 -32.34 -11.19
N MET A 64 33.45 -33.08 -11.91
CA MET A 64 33.70 -34.47 -12.28
C MET A 64 34.91 -34.62 -13.22
N PHE A 65 35.13 -33.64 -14.11
CA PHE A 65 36.30 -33.62 -14.98
C PHE A 65 37.62 -33.61 -14.22
N THR A 66 37.67 -33.07 -12.99
CA THR A 66 38.88 -33.10 -12.17
C THR A 66 39.40 -34.55 -11.95
N LYS A 67 38.48 -35.51 -11.77
CA LYS A 67 38.83 -36.94 -11.74
C LYS A 67 39.46 -37.40 -13.06
N THR A 68 38.77 -37.13 -14.17
CA THR A 68 39.22 -37.51 -15.53
C THR A 68 40.56 -36.84 -15.86
N LEU A 69 40.74 -35.58 -15.49
CA LEU A 69 41.97 -34.84 -15.71
C LEU A 69 43.16 -35.48 -14.99
N ILE A 70 42.99 -35.85 -13.73
CA ILE A 70 44.09 -36.47 -12.95
C ILE A 70 44.35 -37.89 -13.41
N ASP A 71 43.30 -38.72 -13.50
CA ASP A 71 43.45 -40.16 -13.71
C ASP A 71 43.81 -40.53 -15.17
N GLN A 72 43.22 -39.83 -16.15
CA GLN A 72 43.36 -40.21 -17.58
C GLN A 72 44.37 -39.35 -18.34
N TYR A 73 44.74 -38.16 -17.83
CA TYR A 73 45.67 -37.28 -18.54
C TYR A 73 46.94 -37.01 -17.74
N ILE A 74 46.87 -36.57 -16.49
CA ILE A 74 48.05 -36.18 -15.73
C ILE A 74 48.89 -37.40 -15.33
N LEU A 75 48.28 -38.43 -14.71
CA LEU A 75 49.02 -39.61 -14.23
C LEU A 75 49.67 -40.39 -15.38
N PRO A 76 49.05 -40.61 -16.57
CA PRO A 76 49.72 -41.22 -17.72
C PRO A 76 50.86 -40.37 -18.25
N LEU A 77 50.71 -39.04 -18.37
CA LEU A 77 51.74 -38.13 -18.84
C LEU A 77 52.97 -38.13 -17.95
N LEU A 78 52.81 -38.26 -16.62
CA LEU A 78 53.93 -38.36 -15.66
C LEU A 78 54.72 -39.64 -15.77
N LYS A 79 54.14 -40.72 -16.38
CA LYS A 79 54.79 -42.04 -16.57
C LYS A 79 55.41 -42.18 -17.95
N SER A 80 55.15 -41.24 -18.87
CA SER A 80 55.63 -41.30 -20.25
C SER A 80 57.00 -40.64 -20.42
N GLU A 81 57.90 -41.28 -21.15
CA GLU A 81 59.22 -40.70 -21.48
C GLU A 81 59.10 -39.56 -22.53
N THR A 82 58.04 -39.55 -23.35
CA THR A 82 57.73 -38.50 -24.32
C THR A 82 56.31 -38.02 -24.12
N PRO A 83 56.08 -37.00 -23.27
CA PRO A 83 54.72 -36.53 -22.95
C PRO A 83 54.09 -35.78 -24.11
N ASP A 84 52.95 -36.27 -24.61
CA ASP A 84 52.09 -35.58 -25.59
C ASP A 84 50.98 -34.81 -24.88
N PHE A 85 51.02 -33.48 -24.96
CA PHE A 85 50.06 -32.58 -24.31
C PHE A 85 48.82 -32.31 -25.17
N HIS A 86 48.77 -32.74 -26.42
CA HIS A 86 47.66 -32.45 -27.31
C HIS A 86 46.32 -33.02 -26.82
N PRO A 87 46.19 -34.28 -26.34
CA PRO A 87 44.96 -34.82 -25.79
C PRO A 87 44.47 -34.06 -24.54
N LEU A 88 45.41 -33.63 -23.68
CA LEU A 88 45.11 -32.81 -22.47
C LEU A 88 44.54 -31.45 -22.90
N ALA A 89 45.16 -30.76 -23.84
CA ALA A 89 44.69 -29.46 -24.33
C ALA A 89 43.27 -29.55 -24.91
N MET A 90 42.98 -30.59 -25.69
CA MET A 90 41.64 -30.85 -26.25
C MET A 90 40.60 -31.13 -25.17
N ALA A 91 40.94 -31.86 -24.13
CA ALA A 91 40.06 -32.13 -22.98
C ALA A 91 39.75 -30.87 -22.18
N ILE A 92 40.75 -30.01 -21.92
CA ILE A 92 40.59 -28.73 -21.28
C ILE A 92 39.69 -27.79 -22.12
N LEU A 93 39.92 -27.74 -23.44
CA LEU A 93 39.11 -26.93 -24.35
C LEU A 93 37.62 -27.37 -24.31
N ARG A 94 37.38 -28.70 -24.32
CA ARG A 94 36.01 -29.23 -24.20
C ARG A 94 35.31 -28.78 -22.92
N VAL A 95 36.00 -28.80 -21.77
CA VAL A 95 35.42 -28.37 -20.50
C VAL A 95 35.24 -26.84 -20.44
N ALA A 96 36.16 -26.09 -21.05
CA ALA A 96 36.00 -24.65 -21.21
C ALA A 96 34.72 -24.30 -22.01
N CYS A 97 34.40 -25.06 -23.04
CA CYS A 97 33.13 -24.90 -23.77
C CYS A 97 31.92 -25.20 -22.90
N PHE A 98 31.94 -26.23 -22.05
CA PHE A 98 30.85 -26.49 -21.10
C PHE A 98 30.66 -25.34 -20.09
N TYR A 99 31.75 -24.81 -19.55
CA TYR A 99 31.68 -23.64 -18.66
C TYR A 99 31.15 -22.40 -19.39
N ALA A 100 31.58 -22.15 -20.63
CA ALA A 100 31.09 -21.05 -21.44
C ALA A 100 29.56 -21.14 -21.67
N ILE A 101 29.06 -22.36 -21.97
CA ILE A 101 27.60 -22.61 -22.04
C ILE A 101 26.93 -22.36 -20.69
N GLY A 102 27.51 -22.84 -19.58
CA GLY A 102 26.99 -22.63 -18.25
C GLY A 102 26.88 -21.14 -17.90
N VAL A 103 27.91 -20.35 -18.19
CA VAL A 103 27.91 -18.89 -18.00
C VAL A 103 26.85 -18.21 -18.85
N GLY A 104 26.76 -18.58 -20.15
CA GLY A 104 25.74 -18.07 -21.06
C GLY A 104 24.33 -18.36 -20.60
N CYS A 105 24.05 -19.57 -20.10
CA CYS A 105 22.77 -19.94 -19.52
C CYS A 105 22.49 -19.15 -18.24
N THR A 106 23.50 -18.97 -17.36
CA THR A 106 23.37 -18.17 -16.14
C THR A 106 23.00 -16.73 -16.45
N TYR A 107 23.69 -16.09 -17.38
CA TYR A 107 23.37 -14.74 -17.84
C TYR A 107 21.94 -14.66 -18.39
N THR A 108 21.57 -15.59 -19.25
CA THR A 108 20.26 -15.61 -19.92
C THR A 108 19.12 -15.78 -18.92
N TYR A 109 19.19 -16.78 -18.02
CA TYR A 109 18.10 -16.98 -17.06
C TYR A 109 17.98 -15.81 -16.06
N ASN A 110 19.07 -15.21 -15.62
CA ASN A 110 19.02 -14.02 -14.75
C ASN A 110 18.37 -12.84 -15.50
N ARG A 111 18.74 -12.62 -16.75
CA ARG A 111 18.13 -11.55 -17.58
C ARG A 111 16.62 -11.76 -17.77
N LEU A 112 16.21 -13.00 -18.04
CA LEU A 112 14.80 -13.36 -18.15
C LEU A 112 14.05 -13.17 -16.84
N MET A 113 14.64 -13.54 -15.71
CA MET A 113 14.01 -13.35 -14.39
C MET A 113 13.82 -11.88 -14.03
N ILE A 114 14.74 -10.99 -14.41
CA ILE A 114 14.54 -9.55 -14.24
C ILE A 114 13.33 -9.09 -15.06
N TYR A 115 13.22 -9.53 -16.32
CA TYR A 115 12.08 -9.18 -17.19
C TYR A 115 10.75 -9.69 -16.61
N VAL A 116 10.68 -10.95 -16.21
CA VAL A 116 9.50 -11.57 -15.58
C VAL A 116 9.12 -10.84 -14.28
N SER A 117 10.11 -10.57 -13.43
CA SER A 117 9.89 -9.88 -12.16
C SER A 117 9.32 -8.47 -12.38
N GLN A 118 10.00 -7.63 -13.16
CA GLN A 118 9.56 -6.25 -13.39
C GLN A 118 8.21 -6.18 -14.12
N GLY A 119 7.98 -7.07 -15.08
CA GLY A 119 6.70 -7.16 -15.76
C GLY A 119 5.55 -7.59 -14.84
N THR A 120 5.79 -8.56 -13.96
CA THR A 120 4.81 -8.98 -12.93
C THR A 120 4.47 -7.82 -11.99
N LEU A 121 5.47 -7.10 -11.50
CA LEU A 121 5.25 -5.97 -10.59
C LEU A 121 4.54 -4.80 -11.26
N ARG A 122 4.84 -4.53 -12.54
CA ARG A 122 4.10 -3.54 -13.31
C ARG A 122 2.61 -3.89 -13.38
N ASN A 123 2.29 -5.14 -13.73
CA ASN A 123 0.90 -5.58 -13.83
C ASN A 123 0.19 -5.49 -12.48
N LEU A 124 0.82 -5.95 -11.39
CA LEU A 124 0.27 -5.86 -10.04
C LEU A 124 0.00 -4.41 -9.63
N ARG A 125 0.94 -3.47 -9.88
CA ARG A 125 0.73 -2.05 -9.56
C ARG A 125 -0.45 -1.46 -10.33
N ASN A 126 -0.58 -1.80 -11.61
CA ASN A 126 -1.70 -1.34 -12.42
C ASN A 126 -3.04 -1.88 -11.87
N GLU A 127 -3.13 -3.20 -11.64
CA GLU A 127 -4.33 -3.82 -11.10
C GLU A 127 -4.69 -3.30 -9.70
N MET A 128 -3.68 -3.08 -8.83
CA MET A 128 -3.89 -2.48 -7.50
C MET A 128 -4.40 -1.04 -7.61
N PHE A 129 -3.85 -0.24 -8.51
CA PHE A 129 -4.29 1.14 -8.70
C PHE A 129 -5.72 1.20 -9.28
N GLU A 130 -6.01 0.39 -10.30
CA GLU A 130 -7.37 0.25 -10.84
C GLU A 130 -8.37 -0.19 -9.76
N ARG A 131 -7.97 -1.14 -8.91
CA ARG A 131 -8.81 -1.57 -7.78
C ARG A 131 -9.03 -0.45 -6.78
N MET A 132 -7.97 0.27 -6.40
CA MET A 132 -8.01 1.38 -5.44
C MET A 132 -9.00 2.46 -5.89
N GLU A 133 -9.02 2.82 -7.18
CA GLU A 133 -9.96 3.81 -7.73
C GLU A 133 -11.44 3.35 -7.69
N THR A 134 -11.68 2.05 -7.56
CA THR A 134 -13.04 1.49 -7.45
C THR A 134 -13.52 1.27 -6.02
N LEU A 135 -12.66 1.47 -5.02
CA LEU A 135 -13.00 1.22 -3.62
C LEU A 135 -13.92 2.30 -3.04
N PRO A 136 -14.83 1.93 -2.10
CA PRO A 136 -15.65 2.89 -1.39
C PRO A 136 -14.80 3.77 -0.45
N VAL A 137 -15.25 5.00 -0.17
CA VAL A 137 -14.58 5.92 0.78
C VAL A 137 -14.38 5.28 2.15
N LYS A 138 -15.31 4.42 2.58
CA LYS A 138 -15.18 3.63 3.82
C LYS A 138 -13.85 2.90 3.96
N TYR A 139 -13.29 2.39 2.84
CA TYR A 139 -12.00 1.72 2.87
C TYR A 139 -10.88 2.66 3.33
N PHE A 140 -10.84 3.88 2.79
CA PHE A 140 -9.82 4.88 3.12
C PHE A 140 -10.01 5.48 4.52
N ASP A 141 -11.25 5.54 5.01
CA ASP A 141 -11.54 6.01 6.38
C ASP A 141 -11.16 4.97 7.45
N THR A 142 -11.12 3.67 7.08
CA THR A 142 -10.82 2.57 8.01
C THR A 142 -9.38 2.08 7.94
N HIS A 143 -8.62 2.44 6.90
CA HIS A 143 -7.22 2.05 6.70
C HIS A 143 -6.32 3.29 6.70
N ALA A 144 -5.22 3.22 7.44
CA ALA A 144 -4.25 4.31 7.43
C ALA A 144 -3.58 4.45 6.05
N HIS A 145 -3.46 5.67 5.55
CA HIS A 145 -2.80 5.94 4.25
C HIS A 145 -1.38 5.37 4.19
N GLY A 146 -0.65 5.40 5.32
CA GLY A 146 0.68 4.81 5.42
C GLY A 146 0.70 3.29 5.23
N ASP A 147 -0.32 2.59 5.71
CA ASP A 147 -0.45 1.13 5.51
C ASP A 147 -0.70 0.80 4.04
N ILE A 148 -1.60 1.54 3.38
CA ILE A 148 -1.87 1.40 1.94
C ILE A 148 -0.60 1.70 1.14
N MET A 149 0.12 2.78 1.47
CA MET A 149 1.35 3.14 0.78
C MET A 149 2.45 2.10 0.98
N SER A 150 2.51 1.45 2.15
CA SER A 150 3.44 0.36 2.43
C SER A 150 3.22 -0.85 1.52
N ILE A 151 1.98 -1.13 1.09
CA ILE A 151 1.68 -2.19 0.11
C ILE A 151 2.31 -1.85 -1.24
N TYR A 152 2.22 -0.60 -1.70
CA TYR A 152 2.79 -0.15 -2.99
C TYR A 152 4.31 -0.07 -2.99
N THR A 153 4.94 0.10 -1.83
CA THR A 153 6.40 0.27 -1.69
C THR A 153 7.07 -0.99 -1.16
N ASN A 154 6.90 -1.28 0.13
CA ASN A 154 7.63 -2.33 0.82
C ASN A 154 7.22 -3.74 0.39
N ASP A 155 5.90 -4.00 0.26
CA ASP A 155 5.42 -5.34 -0.11
C ASP A 155 5.75 -5.68 -1.55
N ILE A 156 5.62 -4.72 -2.44
CA ILE A 156 6.04 -4.86 -3.84
C ILE A 156 7.56 -5.12 -3.95
N ASP A 157 8.39 -4.46 -3.12
CA ASP A 157 9.84 -4.67 -3.17
C ASP A 157 10.26 -6.05 -2.61
N THR A 158 9.66 -6.49 -1.51
CA THR A 158 9.88 -7.84 -0.98
C THR A 158 9.44 -8.92 -1.99
N LEU A 159 8.33 -8.69 -2.69
CA LEU A 159 7.87 -9.57 -3.76
C LEU A 159 8.83 -9.59 -4.94
N ARG A 160 9.40 -8.43 -5.32
CA ARG A 160 10.45 -8.32 -6.34
C ARG A 160 11.64 -9.20 -5.99
N GLN A 161 12.14 -9.09 -4.77
CA GLN A 161 13.29 -9.86 -4.29
C GLN A 161 13.00 -11.37 -4.33
N MET A 162 11.82 -11.78 -3.91
CA MET A 162 11.42 -13.18 -3.95
C MET A 162 11.38 -13.71 -5.39
N ILE A 163 10.74 -13.00 -6.32
CA ILE A 163 10.60 -13.46 -7.71
C ILE A 163 11.97 -13.47 -8.42
N SER A 164 12.74 -12.36 -8.32
CA SER A 164 13.97 -12.20 -9.07
C SER A 164 15.16 -12.98 -8.51
N GLN A 165 15.21 -13.25 -7.21
CA GLN A 165 16.36 -13.84 -6.55
C GLN A 165 16.02 -15.13 -5.79
N SER A 166 15.01 -15.10 -4.88
CA SER A 166 14.79 -16.22 -3.97
C SER A 166 14.31 -17.48 -4.68
N ILE A 167 13.35 -17.36 -5.61
CA ILE A 167 12.82 -18.51 -6.36
C ILE A 167 13.90 -19.15 -7.26
N PRO A 168 14.64 -18.40 -8.13
CA PRO A 168 15.72 -18.99 -8.93
C PRO A 168 16.81 -19.62 -8.08
N GLN A 169 17.22 -18.95 -6.99
CA GLN A 169 18.25 -19.44 -6.10
C GLN A 169 17.84 -20.73 -5.39
N LEU A 170 16.58 -20.83 -4.95
CA LEU A 170 16.06 -22.04 -4.32
C LEU A 170 16.02 -23.20 -5.33
N ILE A 171 15.54 -22.97 -6.56
CA ILE A 171 15.53 -23.98 -7.62
C ILE A 171 16.95 -24.43 -7.94
N SER A 172 17.89 -23.50 -8.12
CA SER A 172 19.30 -23.79 -8.40
C SER A 172 19.93 -24.58 -7.25
N SER A 173 19.70 -24.20 -5.99
CA SER A 173 20.25 -24.89 -4.82
C SER A 173 19.73 -26.33 -4.71
N VAL A 174 18.43 -26.56 -4.93
CA VAL A 174 17.84 -27.91 -4.89
C VAL A 174 18.44 -28.79 -5.99
N ILE A 175 18.54 -28.28 -7.22
CA ILE A 175 19.13 -29.02 -8.34
C ILE A 175 20.62 -29.32 -8.06
N THR A 176 21.37 -28.34 -7.49
CA THR A 176 22.78 -28.52 -7.14
C THR A 176 22.95 -29.59 -6.05
N ILE A 177 22.14 -29.56 -4.98
CA ILE A 177 22.19 -30.56 -3.91
C ILE A 177 21.96 -31.96 -4.49
N VAL A 178 20.92 -32.14 -5.31
CA VAL A 178 20.61 -33.44 -5.92
C VAL A 178 21.72 -33.89 -6.85
N SER A 179 22.19 -33.01 -7.75
CA SER A 179 23.24 -33.36 -8.73
C SER A 179 24.58 -33.69 -8.08
N VAL A 180 24.98 -32.90 -7.05
CA VAL A 180 26.21 -33.15 -6.28
C VAL A 180 26.09 -34.47 -5.49
N LEU A 181 24.95 -34.71 -4.82
CA LEU A 181 24.73 -35.95 -4.08
C LEU A 181 24.81 -37.18 -4.98
N VAL A 182 24.16 -37.15 -6.16
CA VAL A 182 24.25 -38.23 -7.15
C VAL A 182 25.69 -38.43 -7.58
N SER A 183 26.43 -37.36 -7.89
CA SER A 183 27.85 -37.44 -8.29
C SER A 183 28.74 -38.03 -7.17
N MET A 184 28.50 -37.67 -5.90
CA MET A 184 29.23 -38.24 -4.75
C MET A 184 28.94 -39.72 -4.55
N ILE A 185 27.71 -40.17 -4.72
CA ILE A 185 27.33 -41.59 -4.69
C ILE A 185 28.05 -42.39 -5.81
N ILE A 186 28.09 -41.83 -7.00
CA ILE A 186 28.80 -42.46 -8.15
C ILE A 186 30.30 -42.55 -7.89
N LEU A 187 30.89 -41.54 -7.24
CA LEU A 187 32.31 -41.53 -6.93
C LEU A 187 32.69 -42.54 -5.84
N ASN A 188 31.99 -42.48 -4.67
CA ASN A 188 32.25 -43.35 -3.53
C ASN A 188 31.13 -43.32 -2.50
N VAL A 189 30.41 -44.42 -2.29
CA VAL A 189 29.28 -44.51 -1.34
C VAL A 189 29.72 -44.37 0.12
N PRO A 190 30.79 -45.07 0.64
CA PRO A 190 31.24 -44.88 2.02
C PRO A 190 31.54 -43.43 2.39
N LEU A 191 32.26 -42.68 1.54
CA LEU A 191 32.56 -41.27 1.78
C LEU A 191 31.31 -40.39 1.75
N THR A 192 30.35 -40.74 0.91
CA THR A 192 29.04 -40.03 0.86
C THR A 192 28.29 -40.18 2.18
N ILE A 193 28.31 -41.36 2.81
CA ILE A 193 27.69 -41.59 4.12
C ILE A 193 28.36 -40.72 5.20
N VAL A 194 29.69 -40.62 5.20
CA VAL A 194 30.43 -39.73 6.12
C VAL A 194 30.00 -38.28 5.92
N THR A 195 29.92 -37.82 4.68
CA THR A 195 29.48 -36.46 4.38
C THR A 195 28.04 -36.20 4.84
N LEU A 196 27.10 -37.11 4.56
CA LEU A 196 25.70 -36.99 5.00
C LEU A 196 25.56 -36.96 6.51
N PHE A 197 26.34 -37.75 7.24
CA PHE A 197 26.41 -37.71 8.71
C PHE A 197 26.84 -36.33 9.20
N MET A 198 27.92 -35.76 8.62
CA MET A 198 28.41 -34.44 8.99
C MET A 198 27.44 -33.33 8.63
N VAL A 199 26.71 -33.46 7.53
CA VAL A 199 25.60 -32.56 7.17
C VAL A 199 24.47 -32.64 8.22
N GLY A 200 24.16 -33.84 8.70
CA GLY A 200 23.20 -34.02 9.81
C GLY A 200 23.63 -33.25 11.06
N VAL A 201 24.90 -33.37 11.46
CA VAL A 201 25.49 -32.61 12.58
C VAL A 201 25.37 -31.08 12.33
N MET A 202 25.70 -30.63 11.11
CA MET A 202 25.58 -29.21 10.72
C MET A 202 24.14 -28.71 10.82
N LEU A 203 23.15 -29.47 10.36
CA LEU A 203 21.74 -29.09 10.43
C LEU A 203 21.24 -28.99 11.87
N VAL A 204 21.66 -29.92 12.77
CA VAL A 204 21.30 -29.85 14.19
C VAL A 204 21.93 -28.63 14.86
N ALA A 205 23.22 -28.37 14.62
CA ALA A 205 23.89 -27.17 15.13
C ALA A 205 23.25 -25.88 14.64
N SER A 206 22.95 -25.81 13.32
CA SER A 206 22.26 -24.68 12.70
C SER A 206 20.88 -24.43 13.30
N LYS A 207 20.07 -25.49 13.49
CA LYS A 207 18.73 -25.38 14.10
C LYS A 207 18.79 -24.81 15.52
N ASN A 208 19.73 -25.27 16.33
CA ASN A 208 19.88 -24.81 17.72
C ASN A 208 20.33 -23.34 17.80
N LEU A 209 21.36 -22.97 17.02
CA LEU A 209 21.86 -21.59 16.97
C LEU A 209 20.83 -20.62 16.37
N ALA A 210 20.17 -21.00 15.27
CA ALA A 210 19.14 -20.19 14.64
C ALA A 210 17.92 -20.00 15.56
N GLY A 211 17.54 -21.01 16.35
CA GLY A 211 16.45 -20.92 17.32
C GLY A 211 16.75 -19.90 18.43
N LEU A 212 17.98 -19.91 18.96
CA LEU A 212 18.41 -18.93 19.96
C LEU A 212 18.48 -17.52 19.37
N SER A 213 19.09 -17.37 18.19
CA SER A 213 19.18 -16.10 17.49
C SER A 213 17.79 -15.52 17.21
N GLY A 214 16.85 -16.34 16.70
CA GLY A 214 15.49 -15.91 16.38
C GLY A 214 14.73 -15.37 17.59
N LYS A 215 14.89 -15.96 18.77
CA LYS A 215 14.28 -15.46 20.01
C LYS A 215 14.77 -14.04 20.32
N TYR A 216 16.08 -13.82 20.31
CA TYR A 216 16.64 -12.49 20.60
C TYR A 216 16.38 -11.48 19.50
N PHE A 217 16.29 -11.88 18.24
CA PHE A 217 15.86 -10.97 17.15
C PHE A 217 14.43 -10.47 17.33
N MET A 218 13.51 -11.30 17.82
CA MET A 218 12.16 -10.86 18.14
C MET A 218 12.14 -9.84 19.28
N GLU A 219 12.98 -10.07 20.31
CA GLU A 219 13.13 -9.14 21.43
C GLU A 219 13.78 -7.81 20.99
N GLN A 220 14.83 -7.87 20.19
CA GLN A 220 15.45 -6.71 19.56
C GLN A 220 14.43 -5.90 18.74
N GLN A 221 13.60 -6.56 17.93
CA GLN A 221 12.61 -5.89 17.11
C GLN A 221 11.53 -5.19 17.94
N LYS A 222 11.14 -5.82 19.07
CA LYS A 222 10.23 -5.21 20.05
C LYS A 222 10.85 -3.95 20.67
N ASN A 223 12.09 -4.05 21.15
CA ASN A 223 12.78 -2.93 21.79
C ASN A 223 13.09 -1.80 20.81
N LEU A 224 13.43 -2.12 19.56
CA LEU A 224 13.58 -1.15 18.47
C LEU A 224 12.26 -0.37 18.22
N GLY A 225 11.14 -1.08 18.25
CA GLY A 225 9.82 -0.44 18.13
C GLY A 225 9.53 0.52 19.29
N ILE A 226 9.95 0.19 20.51
CA ILE A 226 9.79 1.05 21.70
C ILE A 226 10.66 2.30 21.57
N VAL A 227 11.93 2.15 21.18
CA VAL A 227 12.87 3.28 20.99
C VAL A 227 12.37 4.20 19.89
N ASN A 228 11.94 3.66 18.74
CA ASN A 228 11.42 4.47 17.64
C ASN A 228 10.15 5.22 18.03
N GLY A 229 9.23 4.58 18.76
CA GLY A 229 8.02 5.24 19.26
C GLY A 229 8.33 6.39 20.23
N TYR A 230 9.34 6.20 21.09
CA TYR A 230 9.79 7.27 21.98
C TYR A 230 10.44 8.43 21.22
N ILE A 231 11.25 8.14 20.21
CA ILE A 231 11.85 9.17 19.33
C ILE A 231 10.75 9.98 18.63
N GLU A 232 9.74 9.31 18.06
CA GLU A 232 8.60 9.95 17.39
C GLU A 232 7.84 10.87 18.37
N GLU A 233 7.53 10.37 19.57
CA GLU A 233 6.86 11.15 20.63
C GLU A 233 7.66 12.41 21.02
N MET A 234 8.99 12.25 21.21
CA MET A 234 9.86 13.39 21.57
C MET A 234 10.01 14.38 20.39
N MET A 235 10.05 13.91 19.15
CA MET A 235 10.09 14.79 17.98
C MET A 235 8.81 15.61 17.83
N GLU A 236 7.63 14.98 17.99
CA GLU A 236 6.34 15.68 17.97
C GLU A 236 6.20 16.66 19.16
N GLY A 237 6.63 16.21 20.33
CA GLY A 237 6.59 16.97 21.60
C GLY A 237 7.75 17.92 21.81
N GLN A 238 8.70 18.11 20.86
CA GLN A 238 9.94 18.84 21.10
C GLN A 238 9.75 20.28 21.62
N LYS A 239 8.71 20.97 21.15
CA LYS A 239 8.38 22.31 21.66
C LYS A 239 8.00 22.29 23.15
N VAL A 240 7.29 21.24 23.57
CA VAL A 240 6.88 21.07 24.99
C VAL A 240 8.11 20.75 25.83
N VAL A 241 8.95 19.81 25.39
CA VAL A 241 10.21 19.47 26.09
C VAL A 241 11.06 20.72 26.31
N LYS A 242 11.21 21.57 25.26
CA LYS A 242 11.99 22.80 25.33
C LYS A 242 11.39 23.86 26.26
N VAL A 243 10.06 24.06 26.23
CA VAL A 243 9.40 25.08 27.07
C VAL A 243 9.48 24.70 28.55
N PHE A 244 9.42 23.41 28.88
CA PHE A 244 9.48 22.95 30.26
C PHE A 244 10.89 22.53 30.71
N CYS A 245 11.92 22.63 29.83
CA CYS A 245 13.32 22.29 30.11
C CYS A 245 13.53 20.86 30.62
N HIS A 246 12.83 19.87 30.00
CA HIS A 246 12.90 18.45 30.37
C HIS A 246 13.83 17.64 29.45
N GLU A 247 14.87 18.26 28.88
CA GLU A 247 15.81 17.60 27.96
C GLU A 247 16.61 16.49 28.63
N GLU A 248 17.10 16.73 29.87
CA GLU A 248 17.90 15.75 30.61
C GLU A 248 17.07 14.52 30.95
N GLU A 249 15.85 14.70 31.47
CA GLU A 249 14.95 13.60 31.80
C GLU A 249 14.57 12.78 30.55
N SER A 250 14.34 13.47 29.43
CA SER A 250 14.09 12.82 28.14
C SER A 250 15.29 12.00 27.64
N LEU A 251 16.51 12.52 27.86
CA LEU A 251 17.75 11.84 27.50
C LEU A 251 17.99 10.60 28.38
N ASP A 252 17.76 10.72 29.68
CA ASP A 252 17.91 9.59 30.60
C ASP A 252 16.96 8.44 30.25
N LYS A 253 15.71 8.78 29.92
CA LYS A 253 14.73 7.77 29.47
C LYS A 253 15.09 7.15 28.14
N PHE A 254 15.61 7.95 27.21
CA PHE A 254 16.12 7.44 25.92
C PHE A 254 17.28 6.46 26.15
N ASN A 255 18.24 6.80 27.02
CA ASN A 255 19.38 5.95 27.33
C ASN A 255 18.93 4.61 27.92
N GLU A 256 17.98 4.61 28.88
CA GLU A 256 17.41 3.38 29.46
C GLU A 256 16.84 2.46 28.36
N LEU A 257 16.03 3.03 27.44
CA LEU A 257 15.41 2.27 26.35
C LEU A 257 16.44 1.78 25.33
N ASN A 258 17.46 2.60 25.05
CA ASN A 258 18.53 2.26 24.12
C ASN A 258 19.46 1.17 24.68
N ASP A 259 19.70 1.14 25.99
CA ASP A 259 20.45 0.08 26.65
C ASP A 259 19.72 -1.26 26.57
N LEU A 260 18.39 -1.28 26.76
CA LEU A 260 17.57 -2.48 26.54
C LEU A 260 17.65 -2.98 25.09
N LEU A 261 17.63 -2.04 24.14
CA LEU A 261 17.82 -2.36 22.72
C LEU A 261 19.23 -2.93 22.47
N PHE A 262 20.26 -2.30 23.03
CA PHE A 262 21.65 -2.77 22.93
C PHE A 262 21.81 -4.21 23.44
N GLU A 263 21.28 -4.53 24.62
CA GLU A 263 21.37 -5.88 25.18
C GLU A 263 20.70 -6.93 24.28
N SER A 264 19.49 -6.64 23.80
CA SER A 264 18.76 -7.56 22.91
C SER A 264 19.45 -7.70 21.55
N ALA A 265 19.95 -6.60 20.98
CA ALA A 265 20.68 -6.60 19.71
C ALA A 265 22.03 -7.33 19.83
N ASN A 266 22.78 -7.11 20.93
CA ASN A 266 24.04 -7.80 21.18
C ASN A 266 23.84 -9.31 21.26
N ASN A 267 22.83 -9.77 22.02
CA ASN A 267 22.52 -11.19 22.15
C ASN A 267 22.04 -11.79 20.81
N ALA A 268 21.18 -11.10 20.05
CA ALA A 268 20.74 -11.54 18.75
C ALA A 268 21.90 -11.74 17.77
N ASN A 269 22.79 -10.74 17.68
CA ASN A 269 23.93 -10.76 16.77
C ASN A 269 25.04 -11.74 17.24
N LYS A 270 25.23 -11.94 18.55
CA LYS A 270 26.16 -12.92 19.08
C LYS A 270 25.86 -14.32 18.51
N PHE A 271 24.62 -14.78 18.58
CA PHE A 271 24.26 -16.10 18.07
C PHE A 271 24.19 -16.14 16.55
N ALA A 272 23.74 -15.07 15.89
CA ALA A 272 23.69 -14.99 14.43
C ALA A 272 25.09 -15.06 13.81
N ASN A 273 26.06 -14.31 14.38
CA ASN A 273 27.42 -14.24 13.84
C ASN A 273 28.25 -15.48 14.13
N VAL A 274 27.87 -16.30 15.12
CA VAL A 274 28.52 -17.60 15.41
C VAL A 274 28.02 -18.69 14.45
N LEU A 275 26.84 -18.57 13.90
CA LEU A 275 26.21 -19.59 13.03
C LEU A 275 27.07 -19.93 11.80
N MET A 276 27.45 -18.91 11.01
CA MET A 276 28.23 -19.12 9.79
C MET A 276 29.62 -19.73 10.03
N PRO A 277 30.46 -19.21 10.97
CA PRO A 277 31.72 -19.84 11.32
C PRO A 277 31.55 -21.28 11.80
N THR A 278 30.54 -21.57 12.62
CA THR A 278 30.30 -22.93 13.12
C THR A 278 29.99 -23.89 11.97
N CYS A 279 29.11 -23.53 11.07
CA CYS A 279 28.80 -24.33 9.88
C CYS A 279 30.03 -24.53 8.98
N ALA A 280 30.85 -23.49 8.80
CA ALA A 280 32.08 -23.56 8.00
C ALA A 280 33.11 -24.53 8.65
N GLN A 281 33.27 -24.48 9.97
CA GLN A 281 34.19 -25.39 10.67
C GLN A 281 33.70 -26.84 10.65
N ILE A 282 32.41 -27.10 10.82
CA ILE A 282 31.85 -28.45 10.65
C ILE A 282 32.11 -28.95 9.21
N GLY A 283 31.96 -28.08 8.19
CA GLY A 283 32.32 -28.40 6.83
C GLY A 283 33.81 -28.71 6.63
N ASN A 284 34.71 -27.96 7.28
CA ASN A 284 36.16 -28.23 7.26
C ASN A 284 36.50 -29.56 7.93
N ILE A 285 35.86 -29.87 9.07
CA ILE A 285 36.03 -31.18 9.74
C ILE A 285 35.57 -32.31 8.82
N SER A 286 34.42 -32.15 8.15
CA SER A 286 33.93 -33.10 7.15
C SER A 286 34.95 -33.31 6.04
N TYR A 287 35.52 -32.21 5.51
CA TYR A 287 36.55 -32.26 4.47
C TYR A 287 37.78 -33.06 4.93
N VAL A 288 38.31 -32.80 6.15
CA VAL A 288 39.47 -33.50 6.71
C VAL A 288 39.18 -34.99 6.91
N LEU A 289 38.01 -35.32 7.46
CA LEU A 289 37.60 -36.73 7.64
C LEU A 289 37.51 -37.46 6.29
N CYS A 290 36.92 -36.84 5.29
CA CYS A 290 36.82 -37.37 3.93
C CYS A 290 38.22 -37.48 3.27
N ALA A 291 39.13 -36.54 3.53
CA ALA A 291 40.52 -36.61 3.03
C ALA A 291 41.29 -37.76 3.63
N ILE A 292 41.21 -38.00 4.97
CA ILE A 292 41.86 -39.10 5.65
C ILE A 292 41.31 -40.46 5.15
N VAL A 293 39.97 -40.64 5.28
CA VAL A 293 39.33 -41.90 4.91
C VAL A 293 39.50 -42.17 3.42
N GLY A 294 39.26 -41.13 2.57
CA GLY A 294 39.41 -41.25 1.12
C GLY A 294 40.85 -41.46 0.66
N GLY A 295 41.84 -40.87 1.38
CA GLY A 295 43.26 -41.11 1.15
C GLY A 295 43.64 -42.58 1.39
N VAL A 296 43.17 -43.16 2.49
CA VAL A 296 43.36 -44.58 2.82
C VAL A 296 42.74 -45.48 1.73
N LEU A 297 41.51 -45.16 1.31
CA LEU A 297 40.83 -45.93 0.24
C LEU A 297 41.54 -45.81 -1.12
N ALA A 298 42.02 -44.60 -1.48
CA ALA A 298 42.70 -44.37 -2.76
C ALA A 298 44.11 -45.01 -2.81
N VAL A 299 44.90 -44.95 -1.71
CA VAL A 299 46.23 -45.55 -1.66
C VAL A 299 46.16 -47.08 -1.71
N ASN A 300 45.18 -47.67 -0.99
CA ASN A 300 44.97 -49.11 -0.99
C ASN A 300 44.17 -49.64 -2.18
N GLY A 301 43.71 -48.78 -3.08
CA GLY A 301 42.92 -49.18 -4.27
C GLY A 301 41.55 -49.81 -3.95
N ILE A 302 41.04 -49.62 -2.72
CA ILE A 302 39.78 -50.23 -2.24
C ILE A 302 38.62 -49.74 -3.05
N GLY A 303 37.88 -50.65 -3.68
CA GLY A 303 36.73 -50.33 -4.51
C GLY A 303 37.05 -49.58 -5.81
N GLY A 304 38.31 -49.61 -6.27
CA GLY A 304 38.74 -48.90 -7.49
C GLY A 304 38.76 -47.37 -7.34
N PHE A 305 38.77 -46.85 -6.11
CA PHE A 305 38.80 -45.43 -5.84
C PHE A 305 40.19 -44.86 -6.15
N THR A 306 40.27 -43.76 -6.86
CA THR A 306 41.51 -43.18 -7.40
C THR A 306 41.83 -41.84 -6.74
N LEU A 307 43.05 -41.33 -6.92
CA LEU A 307 43.44 -39.98 -6.47
C LEU A 307 42.63 -38.88 -7.13
N GLY A 308 42.32 -39.02 -8.44
CA GLY A 308 41.45 -38.11 -9.13
C GLY A 308 40.01 -38.17 -8.60
N GLY A 309 39.54 -39.36 -8.25
CA GLY A 309 38.25 -39.54 -7.56
C GLY A 309 38.21 -38.84 -6.19
N LEU A 310 39.29 -38.95 -5.42
CA LEU A 310 39.43 -38.24 -4.13
C LEU A 310 39.38 -36.72 -4.31
N ALA A 311 40.12 -36.16 -5.27
CA ALA A 311 40.17 -34.74 -5.53
C ALA A 311 38.79 -34.18 -5.90
N SER A 312 38.07 -34.87 -6.80
CA SER A 312 36.70 -34.52 -7.19
C SER A 312 35.72 -34.61 -6.01
N PHE A 313 35.83 -35.69 -5.19
CA PHE A 313 34.99 -35.90 -4.04
C PHE A 313 35.15 -34.79 -2.98
N LEU A 314 36.38 -34.40 -2.70
CA LEU A 314 36.68 -33.31 -1.74
C LEU A 314 36.16 -31.97 -2.23
N THR A 315 36.23 -31.74 -3.53
CA THR A 315 35.63 -30.52 -4.14
C THR A 315 34.11 -30.52 -3.99
N PHE A 316 33.44 -31.65 -4.23
CA PHE A 316 32.00 -31.79 -4.02
C PHE A 316 31.62 -31.66 -2.54
N ASN A 317 32.37 -32.24 -1.62
CA ASN A 317 32.14 -32.11 -0.18
C ASN A 317 32.16 -30.64 0.26
N LYS A 318 33.14 -29.86 -0.22
CA LYS A 318 33.24 -28.43 0.07
C LYS A 318 32.07 -27.63 -0.56
N SER A 319 31.68 -27.99 -1.80
CA SER A 319 30.60 -27.32 -2.53
C SER A 319 29.20 -27.70 -2.02
N PHE A 320 29.03 -28.77 -1.23
CA PHE A 320 27.74 -29.29 -0.79
C PHE A 320 27.10 -28.45 0.33
N SER A 321 27.93 -27.85 1.21
CA SER A 321 27.45 -27.06 2.34
C SER A 321 26.84 -25.72 1.97
N GLN A 322 27.32 -25.08 0.89
CA GLN A 322 26.87 -23.74 0.49
C GLN A 322 25.39 -23.69 0.04
N PRO A 323 24.89 -24.59 -0.83
CA PRO A 323 23.48 -24.61 -1.23
C PRO A 323 22.52 -24.83 -0.05
N ILE A 324 22.92 -25.60 0.96
CA ILE A 324 22.09 -25.84 2.16
C ILE A 324 21.86 -24.54 2.93
N ASN A 325 22.93 -23.77 3.13
CA ASN A 325 22.84 -22.46 3.79
C ASN A 325 21.99 -21.47 2.97
N GLN A 326 22.14 -21.48 1.64
CA GLN A 326 21.33 -20.65 0.74
C GLN A 326 19.83 -20.96 0.83
N VAL A 327 19.44 -22.25 0.84
CA VAL A 327 18.03 -22.65 1.02
C VAL A 327 17.46 -22.09 2.33
N SER A 328 18.22 -22.18 3.42
CA SER A 328 17.80 -21.67 4.72
C SER A 328 17.57 -20.15 4.72
N GLN A 329 18.45 -19.38 4.07
CA GLN A 329 18.30 -17.92 3.93
C GLN A 329 17.10 -17.55 3.05
N GLN A 330 16.90 -18.25 1.93
CA GLN A 330 15.80 -17.98 1.02
C GLN A 330 14.43 -18.28 1.64
N PHE A 331 14.35 -19.23 2.57
CA PHE A 331 13.10 -19.56 3.26
C PHE A 331 12.52 -18.35 4.00
N ASN A 332 13.33 -17.61 4.74
CA ASN A 332 12.89 -16.40 5.45
C ASN A 332 12.42 -15.31 4.47
N SER A 333 13.16 -15.08 3.39
CA SER A 333 12.79 -14.12 2.35
C SER A 333 11.45 -14.47 1.69
N ILE A 334 11.20 -15.75 1.45
CA ILE A 334 9.93 -16.24 0.89
C ILE A 334 8.78 -16.02 1.86
N VAL A 335 8.96 -16.34 3.15
CA VAL A 335 7.92 -16.14 4.18
C VAL A 335 7.53 -14.66 4.27
N MET A 336 8.52 -13.75 4.30
CA MET A 336 8.28 -12.30 4.32
C MET A 336 7.54 -11.82 3.06
N ALA A 337 7.97 -12.28 1.89
CA ALA A 337 7.33 -11.91 0.63
C ALA A 337 5.90 -12.47 0.51
N LEU A 338 5.61 -13.65 1.07
CA LEU A 338 4.26 -14.20 1.10
C LEU A 338 3.33 -13.40 2.01
N ALA A 339 3.84 -12.83 3.11
CA ALA A 339 3.08 -11.91 3.95
C ALA A 339 2.72 -10.62 3.18
N GLY A 340 3.67 -10.05 2.45
CA GLY A 340 3.43 -8.92 1.55
C GLY A 340 2.47 -9.27 0.41
N ALA A 341 2.65 -10.42 -0.23
CA ALA A 341 1.74 -10.91 -1.28
C ALA A 341 0.31 -11.06 -0.77
N LYS A 342 0.12 -11.50 0.47
CA LYS A 342 -1.22 -11.57 1.09
C LYS A 342 -1.87 -10.20 1.12
N ARG A 343 -1.18 -9.15 1.62
CA ARG A 343 -1.73 -7.80 1.68
C ARG A 343 -2.05 -7.24 0.30
N ILE A 344 -1.19 -7.52 -0.70
CA ILE A 344 -1.45 -7.16 -2.11
C ILE A 344 -2.73 -7.82 -2.61
N PHE A 345 -2.88 -9.13 -2.39
CA PHE A 345 -4.07 -9.86 -2.85
C PHE A 345 -5.32 -9.50 -2.05
N ASP A 346 -5.20 -9.20 -0.75
CA ASP A 346 -6.32 -8.72 0.07
C ASP A 346 -6.86 -7.39 -0.50
N LEU A 347 -5.98 -6.46 -0.90
CA LEU A 347 -6.38 -5.22 -1.59
C LEU A 347 -7.05 -5.50 -2.96
N LEU A 348 -6.51 -6.43 -3.75
CA LEU A 348 -7.09 -6.81 -5.04
C LEU A 348 -8.44 -7.52 -4.92
N ASP A 349 -8.67 -8.25 -3.83
CA ASP A 349 -9.91 -8.98 -3.55
C ASP A 349 -10.96 -8.10 -2.84
N GLU A 350 -10.59 -6.90 -2.37
CA GLU A 350 -11.51 -5.96 -1.73
C GLU A 350 -12.67 -5.64 -2.68
N LYS A 351 -13.86 -5.50 -2.12
CA LYS A 351 -15.07 -5.28 -2.94
C LYS A 351 -15.10 -3.84 -3.46
N PRO A 352 -15.37 -3.64 -4.76
CA PRO A 352 -15.55 -2.30 -5.32
C PRO A 352 -16.81 -1.65 -4.74
N GLU A 353 -16.89 -0.34 -4.85
CA GLU A 353 -18.11 0.40 -4.51
C GLU A 353 -19.28 -0.12 -5.33
N VAL A 354 -20.35 -0.53 -4.65
CA VAL A 354 -21.57 -1.03 -5.31
C VAL A 354 -22.42 0.14 -5.78
N ASP A 355 -22.80 0.14 -7.05
CA ASP A 355 -23.73 1.12 -7.63
C ASP A 355 -24.84 0.41 -8.41
N GLU A 356 -26.00 0.27 -7.78
CA GLU A 356 -27.21 -0.31 -8.38
C GLU A 356 -28.14 0.76 -8.97
N GLY A 357 -27.69 2.01 -9.04
CA GLY A 357 -28.45 3.11 -9.62
C GLY A 357 -28.71 2.92 -11.11
N TYR A 358 -29.90 3.26 -11.53
CA TYR A 358 -30.34 3.21 -12.94
C TYR A 358 -30.84 4.54 -13.47
N VAL A 359 -31.10 5.51 -12.60
CA VAL A 359 -31.44 6.88 -12.96
C VAL A 359 -30.14 7.62 -13.29
N THR A 360 -30.12 8.31 -14.43
CA THR A 360 -28.93 9.02 -14.94
C THR A 360 -29.21 10.51 -15.12
N LEU A 361 -28.15 11.31 -15.01
CA LEU A 361 -28.19 12.76 -15.24
C LEU A 361 -27.92 13.06 -16.72
N VAL A 362 -28.84 13.78 -17.36
CA VAL A 362 -28.76 14.13 -18.80
C VAL A 362 -29.01 15.63 -19.04
N ASN A 363 -28.42 16.15 -20.12
CA ASN A 363 -28.80 17.49 -20.61
C ASN A 363 -30.17 17.44 -21.25
N VAL A 364 -31.00 18.45 -21.00
CA VAL A 364 -32.34 18.55 -21.57
C VAL A 364 -32.60 19.90 -22.22
N LYS A 365 -33.47 19.90 -23.19
CA LYS A 365 -34.11 21.09 -23.78
C LYS A 365 -35.62 20.99 -23.66
N GLU A 366 -36.30 22.10 -23.70
CA GLU A 366 -37.76 22.15 -23.68
C GLU A 366 -38.28 22.17 -25.10
N GLU A 367 -39.09 21.17 -25.47
CA GLU A 367 -39.81 21.10 -26.74
C GLU A 367 -41.28 20.86 -26.47
N ASN A 368 -42.13 21.76 -26.95
CA ASN A 368 -43.60 21.71 -26.78
C ASN A 368 -44.05 21.53 -25.30
N GLY A 369 -43.38 22.21 -24.37
CA GLY A 369 -43.68 22.11 -22.93
C GLY A 369 -43.25 20.82 -22.26
N LYS A 370 -42.43 19.97 -22.92
CA LYS A 370 -41.86 18.73 -22.37
C LYS A 370 -40.34 18.79 -22.42
N LEU A 371 -39.72 18.24 -21.39
CA LEU A 371 -38.28 18.06 -21.35
C LEU A 371 -37.87 16.88 -22.24
N VAL A 372 -36.94 17.13 -23.15
CA VAL A 372 -36.40 16.14 -24.09
C VAL A 372 -34.87 16.10 -23.92
N GLU A 373 -34.30 14.92 -23.96
CA GLU A 373 -32.85 14.70 -23.85
C GLU A 373 -32.11 15.39 -25.01
N SER A 374 -31.02 16.09 -24.70
CA SER A 374 -30.14 16.76 -25.66
C SER A 374 -28.73 16.18 -25.56
N GLN A 375 -28.14 15.85 -26.72
CA GLN A 375 -26.71 15.47 -26.77
C GLN A 375 -25.78 16.68 -26.62
N LYS A 376 -26.31 17.90 -26.89
CA LYS A 376 -25.54 19.14 -26.71
C LYS A 376 -25.75 19.67 -25.30
N ARG A 377 -24.73 20.31 -24.76
CA ARG A 377 -24.81 21.01 -23.49
C ARG A 377 -25.82 22.17 -23.61
N THR A 378 -26.81 22.17 -22.74
CA THR A 378 -27.91 23.15 -22.75
C THR A 378 -27.90 24.07 -21.54
N GLY A 379 -27.05 23.75 -20.52
CA GLY A 379 -27.12 24.42 -19.21
C GLY A 379 -28.29 23.98 -18.33
N ARG A 380 -29.18 23.13 -18.85
CA ARG A 380 -30.30 22.54 -18.07
C ARG A 380 -30.12 21.03 -17.97
N TRP A 381 -30.33 20.51 -16.80
CA TRP A 381 -30.14 19.10 -16.47
C TRP A 381 -31.44 18.49 -15.99
N ALA A 382 -31.64 17.19 -16.25
CA ALA A 382 -32.74 16.41 -15.70
C ALA A 382 -32.31 14.99 -15.37
N TRP A 383 -33.01 14.42 -14.42
CA TRP A 383 -32.94 13.00 -14.09
C TRP A 383 -33.72 12.18 -15.10
N LYS A 384 -33.06 11.31 -15.86
CA LYS A 384 -33.67 10.34 -16.76
C LYS A 384 -34.06 9.11 -15.97
N HIS A 385 -35.33 8.97 -15.63
CA HIS A 385 -35.86 7.90 -14.82
C HIS A 385 -36.67 6.92 -15.67
N TYR A 386 -36.12 5.72 -15.91
CA TYR A 386 -36.82 4.67 -16.64
C TYR A 386 -37.67 3.82 -15.68
N HIS A 387 -38.96 3.73 -15.95
CA HIS A 387 -39.90 2.92 -15.17
C HIS A 387 -40.07 1.54 -15.81
N LYS A 388 -39.46 0.51 -15.23
CA LYS A 388 -39.51 -0.87 -15.75
C LYS A 388 -40.94 -1.43 -15.86
N ALA A 389 -41.83 -1.01 -14.94
CA ALA A 389 -43.21 -1.51 -14.89
C ALA A 389 -44.09 -0.99 -16.03
N THR A 390 -43.88 0.23 -16.51
CA THR A 390 -44.69 0.90 -17.54
C THR A 390 -43.95 1.03 -18.87
N GLY A 391 -42.65 0.77 -18.93
CA GLY A 391 -41.81 0.96 -20.11
C GLY A 391 -41.60 2.44 -20.48
N THR A 392 -41.98 3.39 -19.60
CA THR A 392 -41.89 4.83 -19.83
C THR A 392 -40.60 5.43 -19.24
N THR A 393 -40.15 6.53 -19.84
CA THR A 393 -39.03 7.31 -19.31
C THR A 393 -39.54 8.71 -18.96
N ASP A 394 -39.32 9.08 -17.70
CA ASP A 394 -39.65 10.42 -17.22
C ASP A 394 -38.36 11.25 -17.12
N TYR A 395 -38.46 12.54 -17.47
CA TYR A 395 -37.40 13.51 -17.29
C TYR A 395 -37.82 14.49 -16.18
N ILE A 396 -37.16 14.38 -15.02
CA ILE A 396 -37.43 15.25 -13.86
C ILE A 396 -36.33 16.29 -13.81
N GLU A 397 -36.71 17.57 -13.92
CA GLU A 397 -35.73 18.68 -13.92
C GLU A 397 -34.92 18.69 -12.63
N LEU A 398 -33.62 18.86 -12.77
CA LEU A 398 -32.68 18.96 -11.64
C LEU A 398 -32.85 20.35 -10.99
N LYS A 399 -33.47 20.39 -9.81
CA LYS A 399 -33.78 21.64 -9.07
C LYS A 399 -33.02 21.75 -7.76
N GLY A 400 -32.63 20.62 -7.19
CA GLY A 400 -31.96 20.62 -5.90
C GLY A 400 -32.89 20.49 -4.70
N ASP A 401 -34.06 19.86 -4.86
CA ASP A 401 -34.96 19.52 -3.73
C ASP A 401 -34.46 18.26 -3.03
N ILE A 402 -34.09 18.37 -1.76
CA ILE A 402 -33.55 17.25 -0.99
C ILE A 402 -34.38 17.02 0.27
N VAL A 403 -34.79 15.75 0.47
CA VAL A 403 -35.59 15.33 1.61
C VAL A 403 -34.95 14.09 2.27
N LEU A 404 -34.68 14.18 3.58
CA LEU A 404 -34.37 13.03 4.44
C LEU A 404 -35.61 12.69 5.27
N ASP A 405 -35.99 11.41 5.26
CA ASP A 405 -37.21 10.93 5.91
C ASP A 405 -36.88 9.72 6.79
N GLY A 406 -36.79 9.96 8.11
CA GLY A 406 -36.54 8.94 9.10
C GLY A 406 -35.20 8.22 8.92
N VAL A 407 -34.11 8.96 8.71
CA VAL A 407 -32.81 8.37 8.39
C VAL A 407 -32.08 7.93 9.64
N ASP A 408 -31.79 6.63 9.73
CA ASP A 408 -30.87 6.03 10.72
C ASP A 408 -29.57 5.63 10.04
N PHE A 409 -28.43 5.92 10.71
CA PHE A 409 -27.14 5.56 10.17
C PHE A 409 -26.06 5.39 11.23
N GLY A 410 -25.19 4.38 11.03
CA GLY A 410 -23.94 4.19 11.79
C GLY A 410 -22.80 3.72 10.88
N TYR A 411 -21.57 4.17 11.14
CA TYR A 411 -20.37 3.70 10.42
C TYR A 411 -20.05 2.24 10.74
N ARG A 412 -20.55 1.74 11.87
CA ARG A 412 -20.48 0.37 12.34
C ARG A 412 -21.87 -0.11 12.71
N ASP A 413 -22.13 -1.39 12.57
CA ASP A 413 -23.42 -2.00 12.88
C ASP A 413 -23.77 -1.95 14.39
N ASP A 414 -22.73 -1.84 15.26
CA ASP A 414 -22.88 -1.77 16.72
C ASP A 414 -23.10 -0.34 17.26
N LYS A 415 -22.96 0.69 16.42
CA LYS A 415 -23.06 2.09 16.86
C LYS A 415 -23.77 2.96 15.84
N ILE A 416 -25.03 3.27 16.11
CA ILE A 416 -25.80 4.25 15.34
C ILE A 416 -25.33 5.67 15.71
N VAL A 417 -25.16 6.52 14.72
CA VAL A 417 -24.67 7.90 14.84
C VAL A 417 -25.78 8.90 14.52
N LEU A 418 -26.68 8.59 13.61
CA LEU A 418 -27.85 9.40 13.27
C LEU A 418 -29.12 8.63 13.62
N HIS A 419 -30.10 9.29 14.24
CA HIS A 419 -31.32 8.68 14.73
C HIS A 419 -32.54 9.46 14.23
N ASP A 420 -33.42 8.82 13.43
CA ASP A 420 -34.67 9.38 12.88
C ASP A 420 -34.51 10.79 12.33
N VAL A 421 -33.45 11.00 11.52
CA VAL A 421 -33.19 12.33 10.95
C VAL A 421 -34.20 12.67 9.88
N ARG A 422 -34.96 13.73 10.12
CA ARG A 422 -35.95 14.29 9.19
C ARG A 422 -35.60 15.71 8.84
N MET A 423 -35.41 15.96 7.54
CA MET A 423 -35.15 17.29 7.04
C MET A 423 -35.61 17.44 5.60
N TYR A 424 -35.83 18.67 5.19
CA TYR A 424 -36.07 19.03 3.80
C TYR A 424 -35.34 20.33 3.44
N ALA A 425 -34.84 20.42 2.22
CA ALA A 425 -34.24 21.59 1.62
C ALA A 425 -34.93 21.89 0.29
N LYS A 426 -35.56 23.05 0.18
CA LYS A 426 -36.17 23.49 -1.07
C LYS A 426 -35.10 23.99 -2.06
N PRO A 427 -35.38 23.99 -3.39
CA PRO A 427 -34.48 24.57 -4.38
C PRO A 427 -34.05 26.00 -4.01
N GLY A 428 -32.72 26.24 -4.04
CA GLY A 428 -32.11 27.53 -3.71
C GLY A 428 -32.04 27.86 -2.22
N GLN A 429 -32.48 26.98 -1.32
CA GLN A 429 -32.48 27.23 0.13
C GLN A 429 -31.10 26.95 0.75
N LYS A 430 -30.65 27.83 1.64
CA LYS A 430 -29.42 27.70 2.42
C LYS A 430 -29.73 27.11 3.78
N ILE A 431 -29.17 25.93 4.08
CA ILE A 431 -29.34 25.22 5.35
C ILE A 431 -28.02 25.19 6.08
N ALA A 432 -28.01 25.67 7.35
CA ALA A 432 -26.87 25.57 8.22
C ALA A 432 -27.04 24.45 9.26
N PHE A 433 -26.06 23.57 9.37
CA PHE A 433 -25.97 22.60 10.46
C PHE A 433 -25.14 23.16 11.61
N VAL A 434 -25.73 23.19 12.82
CA VAL A 434 -25.10 23.67 14.04
C VAL A 434 -25.18 22.58 15.11
N GLY A 435 -24.18 22.48 15.97
CA GLY A 435 -24.13 21.51 17.06
C GLY A 435 -22.69 21.19 17.46
N SER A 436 -22.51 20.49 18.57
CA SER A 436 -21.19 20.09 19.08
C SER A 436 -20.44 19.19 18.14
N THR A 437 -19.12 19.06 18.33
CA THR A 437 -18.31 18.07 17.62
C THR A 437 -18.85 16.67 17.90
N GLY A 438 -19.01 15.87 16.84
CA GLY A 438 -19.58 14.52 16.95
C GLY A 438 -21.13 14.47 16.93
N ALA A 439 -21.84 15.61 16.78
CA ALA A 439 -23.31 15.63 16.70
C ALA A 439 -23.90 15.00 15.43
N GLY A 440 -23.09 14.64 14.43
CA GLY A 440 -23.54 14.01 13.18
C GLY A 440 -23.58 14.92 11.96
N LYS A 441 -23.10 16.18 12.04
CA LYS A 441 -23.12 17.15 10.93
C LYS A 441 -22.43 16.62 9.66
N THR A 442 -21.17 16.23 9.76
CA THR A 442 -20.38 15.67 8.65
C THR A 442 -20.93 14.32 8.17
N THR A 443 -21.60 13.57 9.05
CA THR A 443 -22.26 12.32 8.67
C THR A 443 -23.42 12.57 7.71
N ILE A 444 -24.24 13.60 7.94
CA ILE A 444 -25.32 13.97 7.00
C ILE A 444 -24.74 14.33 5.62
N THR A 445 -23.69 15.13 5.55
CA THR A 445 -23.08 15.52 4.28
C THR A 445 -22.47 14.32 3.53
N ASN A 446 -21.87 13.36 4.25
CA ASN A 446 -21.38 12.11 3.67
C ASN A 446 -22.51 11.25 3.08
N LEU A 447 -23.70 11.24 3.71
CA LEU A 447 -24.86 10.52 3.21
C LEU A 447 -25.49 11.21 2.00
N LEU A 448 -25.51 12.53 1.95
CA LEU A 448 -25.98 13.28 0.76
C LEU A 448 -25.14 12.95 -0.48
N ASN A 449 -23.81 12.87 -0.34
CA ASN A 449 -22.89 12.44 -1.42
C ASN A 449 -22.92 10.92 -1.68
N ARG A 450 -23.69 10.18 -0.89
CA ARG A 450 -23.73 8.72 -0.96
C ARG A 450 -22.34 8.08 -0.92
N PHE A 451 -21.44 8.61 -0.05
CA PHE A 451 -20.18 7.94 0.32
C PHE A 451 -20.43 6.72 1.19
N TYR A 452 -21.57 6.73 1.88
CA TYR A 452 -22.12 5.62 2.66
C TYR A 452 -23.60 5.45 2.31
N ASP A 453 -24.07 4.22 2.28
CA ASP A 453 -25.49 3.93 2.12
C ASP A 453 -26.18 3.86 3.50
N ILE A 454 -27.40 4.37 3.62
CA ILE A 454 -28.19 4.42 4.86
C ILE A 454 -28.67 3.01 5.27
N GLN A 455 -28.84 2.80 6.57
CA GLN A 455 -29.36 1.53 7.12
C GLN A 455 -30.88 1.50 7.13
N ASP A 456 -31.54 2.62 7.50
CA ASP A 456 -33.00 2.78 7.47
C ASP A 456 -33.39 4.19 7.03
N GLY A 457 -34.66 4.37 6.64
CA GLY A 457 -35.19 5.63 6.15
C GLY A 457 -35.06 5.81 4.63
N LYS A 458 -35.20 7.04 4.16
CA LYS A 458 -35.09 7.41 2.74
C LYS A 458 -34.48 8.79 2.57
N ILE A 459 -33.58 8.91 1.59
CA ILE A 459 -33.11 10.21 1.09
C ILE A 459 -33.63 10.35 -0.34
N ARG A 460 -34.31 11.46 -0.60
CA ARG A 460 -34.84 11.78 -1.93
C ARG A 460 -34.18 13.03 -2.48
N TYR A 461 -33.85 13.01 -3.75
CA TYR A 461 -33.37 14.14 -4.53
C TYR A 461 -34.33 14.39 -5.71
N ASP A 462 -34.91 15.58 -5.76
CA ASP A 462 -36.01 15.94 -6.69
C ASP A 462 -37.13 14.86 -6.74
N GLY A 463 -37.51 14.35 -5.57
CA GLY A 463 -38.50 13.29 -5.39
C GLY A 463 -38.00 11.87 -5.65
N ILE A 464 -36.80 11.67 -6.22
CA ILE A 464 -36.24 10.36 -6.53
C ILE A 464 -35.40 9.86 -5.34
N ASN A 465 -35.58 8.61 -4.92
CA ASN A 465 -34.70 7.99 -3.91
C ASN A 465 -33.26 7.90 -4.46
N ILE A 466 -32.30 8.46 -3.73
CA ILE A 466 -30.88 8.52 -4.16
C ILE A 466 -30.28 7.14 -4.46
N ASN A 467 -30.79 6.07 -3.86
CA ASN A 467 -30.35 4.70 -4.13
C ASN A 467 -30.66 4.26 -5.57
N LYS A 468 -31.65 4.90 -6.24
CA LYS A 468 -31.96 4.66 -7.65
C LYS A 468 -31.10 5.47 -8.61
N ILE A 469 -30.43 6.53 -8.14
CA ILE A 469 -29.58 7.40 -8.95
C ILE A 469 -28.18 6.78 -9.01
N LYS A 470 -27.55 6.76 -10.18
CA LYS A 470 -26.14 6.37 -10.32
C LYS A 470 -25.26 7.28 -9.46
N LYS A 471 -24.37 6.68 -8.66
CA LYS A 471 -23.49 7.41 -7.73
C LYS A 471 -22.66 8.49 -8.44
N GLY A 472 -22.11 8.16 -9.61
CA GLY A 472 -21.34 9.12 -10.41
C GLY A 472 -22.18 10.33 -10.88
N ASP A 473 -23.43 10.12 -11.26
CA ASP A 473 -24.35 11.19 -11.70
C ASP A 473 -24.86 12.00 -10.50
N LEU A 474 -25.14 11.35 -9.37
CA LEU A 474 -25.47 12.02 -8.11
C LEU A 474 -24.34 12.98 -7.69
N ARG A 475 -23.11 12.49 -7.61
CA ARG A 475 -21.93 13.28 -7.22
C ARG A 475 -21.62 14.41 -8.21
N ARG A 476 -21.88 14.19 -9.52
CA ARG A 476 -21.73 15.24 -10.54
C ARG A 476 -22.73 16.39 -10.37
N SER A 477 -23.91 16.12 -9.81
CA SER A 477 -24.94 17.15 -9.54
C SER A 477 -24.66 17.94 -8.27
N MET A 478 -23.67 17.58 -7.48
CA MET A 478 -23.31 18.19 -6.20
C MET A 478 -21.89 18.75 -6.24
N GLY A 479 -21.69 19.95 -5.69
CA GLY A 479 -20.36 20.50 -5.43
C GLY A 479 -20.03 20.39 -3.95
N ILE A 480 -18.77 20.10 -3.65
CA ILE A 480 -18.30 20.01 -2.27
C ILE A 480 -17.08 20.91 -2.06
N VAL A 481 -17.10 21.69 -0.97
CA VAL A 481 -15.94 22.42 -0.47
C VAL A 481 -15.64 21.90 0.93
N LEU A 482 -14.53 21.14 1.05
CA LEU A 482 -14.11 20.53 2.30
C LEU A 482 -13.28 21.49 3.15
N GLN A 483 -13.27 21.26 4.46
CA GLN A 483 -12.40 21.95 5.42
C GLN A 483 -10.92 21.77 5.06
N ASP A 484 -10.51 20.52 4.85
CA ASP A 484 -9.16 20.19 4.41
C ASP A 484 -9.08 20.20 2.89
N THR A 485 -8.52 21.27 2.35
CA THR A 485 -8.38 21.44 0.91
C THR A 485 -7.21 20.62 0.40
N ASN A 486 -7.49 19.58 -0.37
CA ASN A 486 -6.49 18.80 -1.08
C ASN A 486 -6.24 19.37 -2.47
N LEU A 487 -4.98 19.76 -2.74
CA LEU A 487 -4.51 20.24 -4.04
C LEU A 487 -3.55 19.24 -4.66
N PHE A 488 -3.74 18.95 -5.94
CA PHE A 488 -2.91 18.01 -6.68
C PHE A 488 -1.60 18.67 -7.15
N THR A 489 -0.59 17.85 -7.35
CA THR A 489 0.70 18.27 -7.93
C THR A 489 0.53 18.52 -9.42
N THR A 490 0.00 19.70 -9.74
CA THR A 490 -0.22 20.21 -11.10
C THR A 490 -0.33 21.74 -11.05
N THR A 491 -0.64 22.41 -12.16
CA THR A 491 -0.79 23.88 -12.19
C THR A 491 -2.03 24.34 -11.41
N VAL A 492 -2.08 25.62 -11.04
CA VAL A 492 -3.27 26.26 -10.46
C VAL A 492 -4.47 26.11 -11.40
N MET A 493 -4.27 26.32 -12.71
CA MET A 493 -5.28 26.17 -13.75
C MET A 493 -5.93 24.78 -13.68
N GLU A 494 -5.13 23.72 -13.71
CA GLU A 494 -5.60 22.33 -13.69
C GLU A 494 -6.22 21.93 -12.35
N ASN A 495 -5.77 22.50 -11.23
CA ASN A 495 -6.40 22.29 -9.93
C ASN A 495 -7.83 22.84 -9.88
N ILE A 496 -8.10 23.96 -10.53
CA ILE A 496 -9.46 24.50 -10.65
C ILE A 496 -10.27 23.70 -11.67
N ARG A 497 -9.67 23.40 -12.86
CA ARG A 497 -10.28 22.60 -13.93
C ARG A 497 -10.69 21.20 -13.46
N TYR A 498 -10.11 20.69 -12.37
CA TYR A 498 -10.47 19.39 -11.80
C TYR A 498 -11.97 19.28 -11.46
N GLY A 499 -12.65 20.40 -11.16
CA GLY A 499 -14.10 20.44 -10.98
C GLY A 499 -14.91 20.13 -12.25
N LYS A 500 -14.31 20.41 -13.43
CA LYS A 500 -14.91 20.19 -14.75
C LYS A 500 -13.78 20.07 -15.78
N LEU A 501 -13.41 18.83 -16.11
CA LEU A 501 -12.21 18.52 -16.92
C LEU A 501 -12.25 19.10 -18.34
N ASP A 502 -13.44 19.34 -18.91
CA ASP A 502 -13.66 19.92 -20.23
C ASP A 502 -13.85 21.46 -20.20
N ALA A 503 -13.62 22.11 -19.05
CA ALA A 503 -13.72 23.56 -18.91
C ALA A 503 -12.65 24.28 -19.74
N THR A 504 -13.06 25.36 -20.44
CA THR A 504 -12.12 26.24 -21.15
C THR A 504 -11.32 27.09 -20.14
N ASP A 505 -10.20 27.67 -20.59
CA ASP A 505 -9.39 28.56 -19.75
C ASP A 505 -10.21 29.76 -19.26
N GLU A 506 -11.10 30.28 -20.10
CA GLU A 506 -11.99 31.39 -19.78
C GLU A 506 -13.02 31.02 -18.70
N GLU A 507 -13.59 29.80 -18.76
CA GLU A 507 -14.49 29.28 -17.72
C GLU A 507 -13.74 29.13 -16.38
N VAL A 508 -12.51 28.62 -16.39
CA VAL A 508 -11.67 28.49 -15.20
C VAL A 508 -11.32 29.85 -14.59
N ILE A 509 -10.96 30.83 -15.42
CA ILE A 509 -10.66 32.20 -14.96
C ILE A 509 -11.93 32.88 -14.42
N ALA A 510 -13.09 32.67 -15.04
CA ALA A 510 -14.37 33.18 -14.55
C ALA A 510 -14.73 32.60 -13.17
N ALA A 511 -14.55 31.30 -12.98
CA ALA A 511 -14.74 30.63 -11.70
C ALA A 511 -13.77 31.14 -10.63
N ALA A 512 -12.50 31.37 -10.97
CA ALA A 512 -11.51 31.95 -10.08
C ALA A 512 -11.86 33.40 -9.66
N ARG A 513 -12.43 34.20 -10.56
CA ARG A 513 -12.93 35.54 -10.24
C ARG A 513 -14.12 35.50 -9.30
N LEU A 514 -15.09 34.60 -9.55
CA LEU A 514 -16.25 34.39 -8.68
C LEU A 514 -15.78 34.05 -7.26
N ALA A 515 -14.82 33.14 -7.13
CA ALA A 515 -14.23 32.70 -5.87
C ALA A 515 -13.27 33.73 -5.23
N ASN A 516 -13.08 34.92 -5.78
CA ASN A 516 -12.08 35.92 -5.36
C ASN A 516 -10.63 35.40 -5.40
N ALA A 517 -10.32 34.36 -6.19
CA ALA A 517 -9.00 33.76 -6.30
C ALA A 517 -8.10 34.42 -7.35
N ASP A 518 -8.66 35.00 -8.44
CA ASP A 518 -7.93 35.59 -9.57
C ASP A 518 -6.87 36.62 -9.13
N GLY A 519 -7.19 37.45 -8.14
CA GLY A 519 -6.31 38.52 -7.66
C GLY A 519 -5.00 38.03 -7.04
N PHE A 520 -5.00 36.90 -6.31
CA PHE A 520 -3.75 36.33 -5.78
C PHE A 520 -3.07 35.44 -6.82
N ILE A 521 -3.83 34.70 -7.65
CA ILE A 521 -3.27 33.83 -8.70
C ILE A 521 -2.37 34.61 -9.64
N ARG A 522 -2.81 35.79 -10.10
CA ARG A 522 -2.04 36.67 -11.01
C ARG A 522 -0.76 37.20 -10.39
N ARG A 523 -0.63 37.17 -9.06
CA ARG A 523 0.59 37.59 -8.32
C ARG A 523 1.58 36.44 -8.11
N LEU A 524 1.20 35.21 -8.42
CA LEU A 524 2.12 34.08 -8.41
C LEU A 524 3.12 34.21 -9.57
N PRO A 525 4.34 33.67 -9.46
CA PRO A 525 5.39 33.84 -10.47
C PRO A 525 4.94 33.52 -11.89
N ASP A 526 4.20 32.41 -12.09
CA ASP A 526 3.71 31.98 -13.39
C ASP A 526 2.16 32.10 -13.50
N GLY A 527 1.53 32.90 -12.62
CA GLY A 527 0.08 33.07 -12.58
C GLY A 527 -0.68 31.75 -12.50
N TYR A 528 -1.61 31.50 -13.40
CA TYR A 528 -2.40 30.27 -13.49
C TYR A 528 -1.55 29.03 -13.84
N GLN A 529 -0.37 29.19 -14.43
CA GLN A 529 0.54 28.09 -14.77
C GLN A 529 1.50 27.75 -13.62
N THR A 530 1.41 28.43 -12.49
CA THR A 530 2.22 28.13 -11.30
C THR A 530 1.97 26.69 -10.87
N MET A 531 3.05 25.89 -10.77
CA MET A 531 3.01 24.51 -10.30
C MET A 531 2.83 24.45 -8.78
N LEU A 532 1.82 23.74 -8.34
CA LEU A 532 1.60 23.41 -6.93
C LEU A 532 2.26 22.07 -6.59
N ARG A 533 2.86 21.98 -5.40
CA ARG A 533 3.51 20.77 -4.88
C ARG A 533 3.14 20.59 -3.41
N ASN A 534 3.26 19.37 -2.90
CA ASN A 534 3.03 19.07 -1.49
C ASN A 534 1.74 19.69 -0.96
N ASN A 535 0.61 19.40 -1.61
CA ASN A 535 -0.70 19.93 -1.24
C ASN A 535 -0.78 21.48 -1.23
N GLY A 536 -0.04 22.14 -2.12
CA GLY A 536 -0.01 23.60 -2.17
C GLY A 536 0.69 24.24 -0.96
N ALA A 537 1.77 23.63 -0.45
CA ALA A 537 2.52 24.10 0.72
C ALA A 537 3.07 25.55 0.56
N ASN A 538 3.21 26.03 -0.67
CA ASN A 538 3.59 27.39 -1.02
C ASN A 538 2.43 28.40 -0.96
N LEU A 539 1.21 27.96 -0.66
CA LEU A 539 0.02 28.81 -0.53
C LEU A 539 -0.43 28.88 0.92
N SER A 540 -1.01 30.03 1.31
CA SER A 540 -1.69 30.13 2.60
C SER A 540 -2.95 29.25 2.65
N GLN A 541 -3.44 28.91 3.85
CA GLN A 541 -4.66 28.12 4.00
C GLN A 541 -5.86 28.77 3.31
N GLY A 542 -6.02 30.09 3.45
CA GLY A 542 -7.08 30.83 2.78
C GLY A 542 -6.97 30.79 1.25
N GLN A 543 -5.74 30.90 0.70
CA GLN A 543 -5.54 30.77 -0.75
C GLN A 543 -5.92 29.38 -1.27
N ARG A 544 -5.56 28.32 -0.53
CA ARG A 544 -6.00 26.96 -0.86
C ARG A 544 -7.51 26.83 -0.85
N GLN A 545 -8.19 27.44 0.13
CA GLN A 545 -9.64 27.41 0.22
C GLN A 545 -10.31 28.17 -0.92
N LEU A 546 -9.76 29.33 -1.36
CA LEU A 546 -10.24 30.04 -2.53
C LEU A 546 -10.12 29.19 -3.82
N LEU A 547 -9.08 28.36 -3.94
CA LEU A 547 -8.97 27.41 -5.06
C LEU A 547 -10.01 26.29 -4.97
N ALA A 548 -10.34 25.80 -3.78
CA ALA A 548 -11.42 24.82 -3.61
C ALA A 548 -12.79 25.40 -3.97
N ILE A 549 -13.06 26.64 -3.60
CA ILE A 549 -14.27 27.37 -3.99
C ILE A 549 -14.32 27.53 -5.53
N ALA A 550 -13.20 27.92 -6.17
CA ALA A 550 -13.11 28.04 -7.62
C ALA A 550 -13.33 26.69 -8.33
N ARG A 551 -12.82 25.59 -7.75
CA ARG A 551 -13.05 24.21 -8.23
C ARG A 551 -14.54 23.84 -8.18
N ALA A 552 -15.25 24.19 -7.13
CA ALA A 552 -16.69 23.99 -7.03
C ALA A 552 -17.47 24.93 -7.98
N ALA A 553 -17.00 26.16 -8.16
CA ALA A 553 -17.63 27.14 -9.05
C ALA A 553 -17.58 26.73 -10.52
N VAL A 554 -16.45 26.18 -10.99
CA VAL A 554 -16.32 25.76 -12.40
C VAL A 554 -17.22 24.56 -12.74
N ALA A 555 -17.55 23.72 -11.74
CA ALA A 555 -18.47 22.58 -11.89
C ALA A 555 -19.93 23.05 -12.04
N ASP A 556 -20.28 24.23 -11.49
CA ASP A 556 -21.60 24.86 -11.52
C ASP A 556 -22.75 23.92 -11.09
N PRO A 557 -22.68 23.28 -9.93
CA PRO A 557 -23.68 22.33 -9.47
C PRO A 557 -24.90 23.06 -8.85
N PRO A 558 -26.14 22.51 -8.94
CA PRO A 558 -27.32 23.09 -8.29
C PRO A 558 -27.37 22.89 -6.77
N VAL A 559 -26.61 21.93 -6.27
CA VAL A 559 -26.49 21.65 -4.83
C VAL A 559 -25.05 21.80 -4.38
N LEU A 560 -24.85 22.46 -3.24
CA LEU A 560 -23.54 22.68 -2.64
C LEU A 560 -23.50 22.09 -1.22
N ILE A 561 -22.37 21.51 -0.89
CA ILE A 561 -22.02 21.06 0.45
C ILE A 561 -20.76 21.80 0.86
N LEU A 562 -20.86 22.58 1.94
CA LEU A 562 -19.78 23.41 2.44
C LEU A 562 -19.42 22.97 3.86
N ASP A 563 -18.16 22.56 4.05
CA ASP A 563 -17.60 22.29 5.38
C ASP A 563 -16.68 23.47 5.79
N GLU A 564 -17.20 24.34 6.62
CA GLU A 564 -16.61 25.64 6.94
C GLU A 564 -15.80 25.56 8.24
N ALA A 565 -14.50 25.24 8.15
CA ALA A 565 -13.58 25.44 9.27
C ALA A 565 -12.42 26.35 8.86
N THR A 566 -12.44 27.58 9.35
CA THR A 566 -11.48 28.63 8.97
C THR A 566 -10.73 29.18 10.19
N SER A 567 -10.43 28.34 11.17
CA SER A 567 -9.84 28.74 12.47
C SER A 567 -8.40 29.32 12.39
N SER A 568 -7.78 29.40 11.19
CA SER A 568 -6.36 29.79 11.05
C SER A 568 -6.09 30.69 9.84
N ILE A 569 -7.08 31.50 9.43
CA ILE A 569 -6.95 32.40 8.27
C ILE A 569 -6.91 33.85 8.77
N ASP A 570 -6.06 34.68 8.16
CA ASP A 570 -6.01 36.12 8.44
C ASP A 570 -7.33 36.82 8.06
N THR A 571 -7.71 37.85 8.78
CA THR A 571 -9.00 38.55 8.65
C THR A 571 -9.31 39.05 7.23
N ARG A 572 -8.27 39.48 6.48
CA ARG A 572 -8.45 39.97 5.11
C ARG A 572 -8.80 38.83 4.13
N THR A 573 -8.04 37.74 4.20
CA THR A 573 -8.29 36.55 3.36
C THR A 573 -9.59 35.87 3.77
N GLU A 574 -9.91 35.88 5.04
CA GLU A 574 -11.18 35.39 5.57
C GLU A 574 -12.38 36.07 4.91
N LYS A 575 -12.36 37.40 4.80
CA LYS A 575 -13.41 38.15 4.11
C LYS A 575 -13.52 37.74 2.65
N LEU A 576 -12.41 37.56 1.94
CA LEU A 576 -12.41 37.13 0.53
C LEU A 576 -12.99 35.71 0.37
N VAL A 577 -12.69 34.81 1.29
CA VAL A 577 -13.25 33.44 1.31
C VAL A 577 -14.76 33.51 1.53
N GLN A 578 -15.22 34.29 2.52
CA GLN A 578 -16.64 34.46 2.82
C GLN A 578 -17.40 35.04 1.62
N ASP A 579 -16.90 36.14 1.04
CA ASP A 579 -17.52 36.77 -0.14
C ASP A 579 -17.56 35.80 -1.33
N GLY A 580 -16.52 34.97 -1.52
CA GLY A 580 -16.47 33.94 -2.55
C GLY A 580 -17.49 32.82 -2.30
N MET A 581 -17.65 32.38 -1.06
CA MET A 581 -18.65 31.39 -0.66
C MET A 581 -20.08 31.94 -0.84
N ASP A 582 -20.34 33.18 -0.42
CA ASP A 582 -21.66 33.80 -0.55
C ASP A 582 -22.10 33.89 -2.03
N LYS A 583 -21.19 34.30 -2.93
CA LYS A 583 -21.44 34.30 -4.37
C LYS A 583 -21.65 32.89 -4.94
N LEU A 584 -20.89 31.93 -4.45
CA LEU A 584 -21.05 30.54 -4.88
C LEU A 584 -22.40 29.96 -4.45
N MET A 585 -22.94 30.37 -3.31
CA MET A 585 -24.23 29.91 -2.77
C MET A 585 -25.45 30.52 -3.45
N GLU A 586 -25.30 31.63 -4.18
CA GLU A 586 -26.44 32.32 -4.82
C GLU A 586 -27.18 31.41 -5.78
N GLY A 587 -28.50 31.27 -5.60
CA GLY A 587 -29.39 30.49 -6.47
C GLY A 587 -29.24 28.96 -6.33
N ARG A 588 -28.42 28.46 -5.40
CA ARG A 588 -28.16 27.04 -5.19
C ARG A 588 -28.65 26.53 -3.85
N THR A 589 -29.15 25.30 -3.84
CA THR A 589 -29.45 24.62 -2.56
C THR A 589 -28.15 24.32 -1.84
N THR A 590 -27.97 24.85 -0.64
CA THR A 590 -26.70 24.77 0.06
C THR A 590 -26.86 24.14 1.45
N PHE A 591 -25.99 23.18 1.75
CA PHE A 591 -25.81 22.59 3.08
C PHE A 591 -24.46 23.03 3.64
N ALA A 592 -24.48 23.88 4.66
CA ALA A 592 -23.26 24.38 5.30
C ALA A 592 -23.10 23.79 6.70
N ILE A 593 -21.95 23.15 6.98
CA ILE A 593 -21.52 22.87 8.34
C ILE A 593 -20.92 24.16 8.88
N ALA A 594 -21.74 24.90 9.62
CA ALA A 594 -21.37 26.24 10.01
C ALA A 594 -20.58 26.25 11.32
N HIS A 595 -19.38 26.78 11.24
CA HIS A 595 -18.51 27.12 12.37
C HIS A 595 -18.47 28.63 12.63
N ARG A 596 -19.14 29.43 11.80
CA ARG A 596 -19.19 30.90 11.87
C ARG A 596 -20.59 31.40 12.10
N LEU A 597 -20.71 32.39 12.97
CA LEU A 597 -21.97 33.05 13.28
C LEU A 597 -22.59 33.74 12.04
N SER A 598 -21.77 34.31 11.16
CA SER A 598 -22.24 34.96 9.93
C SER A 598 -22.94 33.99 8.96
N THR A 599 -22.35 32.84 8.70
CA THR A 599 -22.94 31.80 7.82
C THR A 599 -24.23 31.27 8.43
N VAL A 600 -24.26 31.03 9.74
CA VAL A 600 -25.48 30.59 10.44
C VAL A 600 -26.58 31.64 10.33
N ARG A 601 -26.26 32.89 10.60
CA ARG A 601 -27.26 34.00 10.63
C ARG A 601 -27.90 34.24 9.25
N ASN A 602 -27.09 34.10 8.17
CA ASN A 602 -27.54 34.39 6.82
C ASN A 602 -28.16 33.15 6.11
N SER A 603 -28.40 32.06 6.86
CA SER A 603 -29.05 30.86 6.33
C SER A 603 -30.56 30.95 6.45
N ASP A 604 -31.27 30.43 5.42
CA ASP A 604 -32.73 30.41 5.40
C ASP A 604 -33.31 29.45 6.44
N CYS A 605 -32.56 28.43 6.82
CA CYS A 605 -32.95 27.44 7.79
C CYS A 605 -31.71 26.97 8.58
N ILE A 606 -31.79 26.95 9.87
CA ILE A 606 -30.78 26.41 10.79
C ILE A 606 -31.31 25.12 11.36
N MET A 607 -30.49 24.08 11.36
CA MET A 607 -30.77 22.79 11.96
C MET A 607 -29.78 22.53 13.08
N VAL A 608 -30.28 22.44 14.32
CA VAL A 608 -29.48 22.13 15.48
C VAL A 608 -29.46 20.63 15.70
N LEU A 609 -28.24 20.07 15.68
CA LEU A 609 -28.00 18.64 15.91
C LEU A 609 -27.43 18.43 17.31
N GLU A 610 -27.97 17.45 18.01
CA GLU A 610 -27.44 16.94 19.27
C GLU A 610 -27.59 15.42 19.31
N GLN A 611 -26.49 14.71 19.57
CA GLN A 611 -26.44 13.24 19.66
C GLN A 611 -27.12 12.54 18.49
N GLY A 612 -26.88 13.00 17.25
CA GLY A 612 -27.39 12.40 16.03
C GLY A 612 -28.87 12.69 15.73
N ARG A 613 -29.51 13.61 16.44
CA ARG A 613 -30.90 14.01 16.21
C ARG A 613 -30.99 15.49 15.87
N VAL A 614 -31.95 15.85 15.01
CA VAL A 614 -32.32 17.24 14.80
C VAL A 614 -33.27 17.65 15.92
N ILE A 615 -32.81 18.53 16.81
CA ILE A 615 -33.58 18.96 18.01
C ILE A 615 -34.31 20.30 17.82
N GLU A 616 -33.76 21.19 16.98
CA GLU A 616 -34.37 22.47 16.64
C GLU A 616 -34.21 22.76 15.16
N ARG A 617 -35.21 23.44 14.58
CA ARG A 617 -35.22 23.88 13.20
C ARG A 617 -35.98 25.21 13.06
N GLY A 618 -35.40 26.18 12.38
CA GLY A 618 -36.01 27.48 12.11
C GLY A 618 -35.04 28.48 11.52
N SER A 619 -35.48 29.71 11.34
CA SER A 619 -34.63 30.84 10.99
C SER A 619 -33.85 31.31 12.25
N HIS A 620 -32.85 32.17 12.04
CA HIS A 620 -32.10 32.77 13.15
C HIS A 620 -33.00 33.43 14.19
N ASP A 621 -33.92 34.29 13.73
CA ASP A 621 -34.80 35.06 14.62
C ASP A 621 -35.79 34.17 15.38
N GLU A 622 -36.34 33.15 14.70
CA GLU A 622 -37.24 32.17 15.33
C GLU A 622 -36.53 31.39 16.45
N LEU A 623 -35.32 30.91 16.21
CA LEU A 623 -34.58 30.10 17.16
C LEU A 623 -34.03 30.94 18.34
N ILE A 624 -33.65 32.19 18.09
CA ILE A 624 -33.28 33.12 19.16
C ILE A 624 -34.49 33.40 20.09
N ALA A 625 -35.69 33.58 19.50
CA ALA A 625 -36.92 33.80 20.25
C ALA A 625 -37.33 32.60 21.12
N GLN A 626 -37.05 31.38 20.65
CA GLN A 626 -37.34 30.12 21.38
C GLN A 626 -36.44 29.93 22.62
N LYS A 627 -35.29 30.62 22.70
CA LYS A 627 -34.32 30.51 23.80
C LYS A 627 -33.87 29.08 24.08
N GLY A 628 -33.83 28.23 23.07
CA GLY A 628 -33.46 26.82 23.13
C GLY A 628 -31.95 26.58 23.06
N LYS A 629 -31.56 25.44 22.53
CA LYS A 629 -30.15 25.05 22.40
C LYS A 629 -29.37 25.97 21.44
N TYR A 630 -30.00 26.40 20.34
CA TYR A 630 -29.41 27.38 19.43
C TYR A 630 -29.05 28.69 20.13
N TYR A 631 -29.97 29.22 20.97
CA TYR A 631 -29.73 30.42 21.74
C TYR A 631 -28.52 30.27 22.68
N GLN A 632 -28.41 29.10 23.32
CA GLN A 632 -27.24 28.78 24.17
C GLN A 632 -25.93 28.74 23.37
N LEU A 633 -25.92 28.08 22.21
CA LEU A 633 -24.74 27.98 21.33
C LEU A 633 -24.35 29.33 20.71
N TYR A 634 -25.31 30.24 20.52
CA TYR A 634 -25.08 31.55 19.93
C TYR A 634 -24.53 32.57 20.94
N ASN A 635 -24.98 32.52 22.16
CA ASN A 635 -24.58 33.48 23.22
C ASN A 635 -23.38 32.99 24.08
N GLY A 636 -22.90 31.74 23.92
CA GLY A 636 -21.79 31.13 24.69
C GLY A 636 -22.32 30.51 25.97
#